data_9a598664025fe765ba558256d6e42c82
#
_entry.id   9a598664025fe765ba558256d6e42c82
#
_cell.length_a   1.000
_cell.length_b   1.000
_cell.length_c   1.000
_cell.angle_alpha   90.00
_cell.angle_beta   90.00
_cell.angle_gamma   90.00
#
_symmetry.space_group_name_H-M   'P 1'
#
loop_
_entity.id
_entity.type
_entity.pdbx_description
1 polymer ?
#
loop_
_entity_poly.entity_id
_entity_poly.type
_entity_poly.pdbx_seq_one_letter_code
_entity_poly.pdbx_strand_id
1 'polypeptide(L)'
;MNGALDWTRISDDPNSAAAKAAVREWLAQARRLHLDCDVLGFAETLVRGRRVLDIGVVSHSARYFDQASWRHGRISRAAAYCLGLDILAPLVEELRGRGFNVRCVDATSDAELGERFEIVFAGDVIEHVDNAVALLRFAGRHLAPGGRLYVTTPNPFSRKFFRQFRREGVMVTNLDHVAWISPTMALELGRRAGVQLEAYHLAKPYAGMNRALHRFLWRFSAAEYAFPEFVYEFRGAADILEPSAPSR
;
A
#
# COMPACT_ATOMS: atom_id res chain seq x y z
N MET A 1 3.73 10.03 21.70
CA MET A 1 4.69 10.62 20.74
C MET A 1 4.28 10.13 19.36
N ASN A 2 3.43 10.91 18.63
CA ASN A 2 2.83 10.50 17.35
C ASN A 2 3.45 11.27 16.17
N GLY A 3 4.78 11.33 16.12
CA GLY A 3 5.48 11.84 14.96
C GLY A 3 6.07 10.69 14.16
N ALA A 4 6.15 10.83 12.84
CA ALA A 4 6.85 9.87 12.01
C ALA A 4 8.31 9.79 12.41
N LEU A 5 8.85 8.58 12.33
CA LEU A 5 10.23 8.32 12.65
C LEU A 5 11.13 8.66 11.46
N ASP A 6 12.05 9.58 11.68
CA ASP A 6 13.23 9.76 10.83
C ASP A 6 14.45 9.21 11.56
N TRP A 7 14.89 8.02 11.22
CA TRP A 7 16.00 7.34 11.87
C TRP A 7 17.34 8.07 11.67
N THR A 8 17.48 8.89 10.61
CA THR A 8 18.70 9.65 10.35
C THR A 8 18.96 10.76 11.37
N ARG A 9 17.93 11.15 12.15
CA ARG A 9 18.07 12.06 13.30
C ARG A 9 18.62 11.38 14.55
N ILE A 10 18.68 10.05 14.56
CA ILE A 10 19.21 9.26 15.68
C ILE A 10 20.66 8.90 15.42
N SER A 11 21.01 8.57 14.18
CA SER A 11 22.37 8.19 13.77
C SER A 11 22.54 8.38 12.28
N ASP A 12 23.73 8.74 11.85
CA ASP A 12 24.21 8.74 10.46
C ASP A 12 24.63 7.32 9.99
N ASP A 13 24.87 6.41 10.94
CA ASP A 13 25.16 4.99 10.65
C ASP A 13 23.86 4.17 10.51
N PRO A 14 23.52 3.65 9.30
CA PRO A 14 22.35 2.79 9.08
C PRO A 14 22.43 1.45 9.82
N ASN A 15 23.60 1.08 10.34
CA ASN A 15 23.80 -0.11 11.16
C ASN A 15 23.71 0.14 12.67
N SER A 16 23.52 1.39 13.09
CA SER A 16 23.40 1.77 14.50
C SER A 16 22.37 0.91 15.25
N ALA A 17 22.81 0.32 16.35
CA ALA A 17 21.92 -0.47 17.21
C ALA A 17 20.79 0.40 17.80
N ALA A 18 21.08 1.65 18.15
CA ALA A 18 20.11 2.60 18.67
C ALA A 18 19.04 2.96 17.63
N ALA A 19 19.43 3.26 16.38
CA ALA A 19 18.49 3.54 15.30
C ALA A 19 17.61 2.31 14.99
N LYS A 20 18.22 1.12 14.91
CA LYS A 20 17.46 -0.15 14.70
C LYS A 20 16.49 -0.45 15.84
N ALA A 21 16.84 -0.15 17.09
CA ALA A 21 15.93 -0.33 18.22
C ALA A 21 14.73 0.63 18.14
N ALA A 22 14.97 1.91 17.85
CA ALA A 22 13.92 2.91 17.69
C ALA A 22 12.98 2.58 16.51
N VAL A 23 13.53 2.14 15.36
CA VAL A 23 12.72 1.69 14.21
C VAL A 23 11.85 0.50 14.58
N ARG A 24 12.41 -0.49 15.31
CA ARG A 24 11.64 -1.68 15.75
C ARG A 24 10.48 -1.28 16.67
N GLU A 25 10.74 -0.42 17.64
CA GLU A 25 9.71 0.05 18.56
C GLU A 25 8.63 0.84 17.83
N TRP A 26 9.02 1.77 16.97
CA TRP A 26 8.08 2.56 16.17
C TRP A 26 7.22 1.67 15.25
N LEU A 27 7.81 0.73 14.52
CA LEU A 27 7.06 -0.19 13.65
C LEU A 27 6.08 -1.04 14.45
N ALA A 28 6.45 -1.49 15.65
CA ALA A 28 5.53 -2.24 16.52
C ALA A 28 4.30 -1.40 16.90
N GLN A 29 4.47 -0.09 17.11
CA GLN A 29 3.39 0.84 17.41
C GLN A 29 2.60 1.26 16.16
N ALA A 30 3.25 1.33 14.99
CA ALA A 30 2.62 1.70 13.71
C ALA A 30 1.75 0.58 13.11
N ARG A 31 1.90 -0.66 13.57
CA ARG A 31 1.15 -1.81 13.08
C ARG A 31 -0.32 -1.75 13.47
N ARG A 32 -1.22 -2.00 12.50
CA ARG A 32 -2.68 -2.04 12.69
C ARG A 32 -3.23 -3.39 12.19
N LEU A 33 -4.09 -4.02 12.97
CA LEU A 33 -4.69 -5.32 12.66
C LEU A 33 -6.19 -5.15 12.33
N HIS A 34 -6.60 -5.61 11.17
CA HIS A 34 -7.99 -5.59 10.70
C HIS A 34 -8.49 -7.02 10.55
N LEU A 35 -9.28 -7.47 11.52
CA LEU A 35 -9.82 -8.85 11.57
C LEU A 35 -11.27 -8.93 11.08
N ASP A 36 -11.86 -7.79 10.75
CA ASP A 36 -13.26 -7.68 10.33
C ASP A 36 -13.43 -7.68 8.81
N CYS A 37 -12.39 -7.31 8.08
CA CYS A 37 -12.38 -7.24 6.62
C CYS A 37 -11.09 -7.84 6.03
N ASP A 38 -11.15 -8.26 4.78
CA ASP A 38 -9.98 -8.53 3.95
C ASP A 38 -9.41 -7.23 3.38
N VAL A 39 -8.28 -7.32 2.66
CA VAL A 39 -7.59 -6.16 2.07
C VAL A 39 -8.53 -5.37 1.15
N LEU A 40 -9.35 -6.06 0.36
CA LEU A 40 -10.26 -5.42 -0.57
C LEU A 40 -11.42 -4.71 0.14
N GLY A 41 -12.01 -5.34 1.17
CA GLY A 41 -13.03 -4.70 2.02
C GLY A 41 -12.46 -3.52 2.82
N PHE A 42 -11.19 -3.62 3.24
CA PHE A 42 -10.50 -2.50 3.87
C PHE A 42 -10.33 -1.33 2.88
N ALA A 43 -9.84 -1.59 1.65
CA ALA A 43 -9.72 -0.57 0.61
C ALA A 43 -11.06 0.12 0.32
N GLU A 44 -12.17 -0.63 0.19
CA GLU A 44 -13.51 -0.02 0.00
C GLU A 44 -13.93 0.91 1.14
N THR A 45 -13.56 0.56 2.36
CA THR A 45 -13.84 1.42 3.53
C THR A 45 -13.08 2.73 3.45
N LEU A 46 -11.81 2.70 3.03
CA LEU A 46 -10.96 3.88 2.90
C LEU A 46 -11.46 4.85 1.82
N VAL A 47 -11.93 4.33 0.69
CA VAL A 47 -12.27 5.13 -0.50
C VAL A 47 -13.72 5.59 -0.52
N ARG A 48 -14.56 5.13 0.38
CA ARG A 48 -16.00 5.41 0.38
C ARG A 48 -16.31 6.89 0.45
N GLY A 49 -16.97 7.38 -0.61
CA GLY A 49 -17.37 8.79 -0.71
C GLY A 49 -16.23 9.79 -0.91
N ARG A 50 -15.02 9.31 -1.25
CA ARG A 50 -13.81 10.13 -1.43
C ARG A 50 -13.46 10.35 -2.89
N ARG A 51 -12.61 11.37 -3.14
CA ARG A 51 -11.90 11.52 -4.41
C ARG A 51 -10.66 10.66 -4.41
N VAL A 52 -10.61 9.71 -5.34
CA VAL A 52 -9.61 8.63 -5.34
C VAL A 52 -8.80 8.63 -6.63
N LEU A 53 -7.49 8.46 -6.52
CA LEU A 53 -6.59 8.03 -7.58
C LEU A 53 -6.25 6.57 -7.33
N ASP A 54 -6.59 5.68 -8.25
CA ASP A 54 -6.27 4.26 -8.18
C ASP A 54 -5.20 3.93 -9.23
N ILE A 55 -4.04 3.42 -8.80
CA ILE A 55 -2.88 3.13 -9.64
C ILE A 55 -2.75 1.62 -9.82
N GLY A 56 -2.54 1.15 -11.08
CA GLY A 56 -2.43 -0.25 -11.43
C GLY A 56 -3.78 -0.94 -11.54
N VAL A 57 -4.66 -0.43 -12.42
CA VAL A 57 -6.09 -0.82 -12.46
C VAL A 57 -6.41 -2.04 -13.31
N VAL A 58 -5.53 -2.45 -14.26
CA VAL A 58 -5.89 -3.46 -15.27
C VAL A 58 -5.61 -4.91 -14.88
N SER A 59 -4.87 -5.18 -13.79
CA SER A 59 -4.60 -6.55 -13.29
C SER A 59 -4.08 -7.51 -14.38
N HIS A 60 -3.24 -7.05 -15.30
CA HIS A 60 -2.60 -7.76 -16.42
C HIS A 60 -3.55 -8.34 -17.48
N SER A 61 -4.88 -8.37 -17.29
CA SER A 61 -5.78 -9.01 -18.24
C SER A 61 -7.22 -8.53 -18.11
N ALA A 62 -7.88 -8.31 -19.28
CA ALA A 62 -9.30 -7.95 -19.34
C ALA A 62 -10.25 -8.99 -18.72
N ARG A 63 -9.82 -10.27 -18.60
CA ARG A 63 -10.63 -11.33 -17.96
C ARG A 63 -11.05 -11.05 -16.52
N TYR A 64 -10.37 -10.12 -15.86
CA TYR A 64 -10.68 -9.73 -14.48
C TYR A 64 -11.74 -8.65 -14.37
N PHE A 65 -11.99 -7.87 -15.43
CA PHE A 65 -12.87 -6.69 -15.37
C PHE A 65 -14.33 -6.99 -15.01
N ASP A 66 -14.79 -8.22 -15.31
CA ASP A 66 -16.15 -8.66 -15.00
C ASP A 66 -16.25 -9.41 -13.66
N GLN A 67 -15.12 -9.60 -12.97
CA GLN A 67 -15.12 -10.31 -11.68
C GLN A 67 -15.52 -9.39 -10.54
N ALA A 68 -16.36 -9.89 -9.62
CA ALA A 68 -16.75 -9.15 -8.41
C ALA A 68 -15.55 -8.82 -7.49
N SER A 69 -14.44 -9.54 -7.62
CA SER A 69 -13.18 -9.33 -6.90
C SER A 69 -12.24 -8.33 -7.56
N TRP A 70 -12.56 -7.81 -8.75
CA TRP A 70 -11.70 -6.84 -9.42
C TRP A 70 -11.63 -5.54 -8.61
N ARG A 71 -10.41 -5.21 -8.15
CA ARG A 71 -10.16 -4.13 -7.21
C ARG A 71 -10.67 -2.78 -7.71
N HIS A 72 -10.25 -2.36 -8.92
CA HIS A 72 -10.65 -1.07 -9.47
C HIS A 72 -12.17 -0.95 -9.61
N GLY A 73 -12.85 -2.01 -10.04
CA GLY A 73 -14.31 -2.03 -10.15
C GLY A 73 -15.00 -1.84 -8.80
N ARG A 74 -14.41 -2.31 -7.70
CA ARG A 74 -14.94 -2.10 -6.34
C ARG A 74 -14.61 -0.71 -5.82
N ILE A 75 -13.37 -0.24 -5.99
CA ILE A 75 -12.92 1.09 -5.59
C ILE A 75 -13.76 2.17 -6.31
N SER A 76 -13.90 2.08 -7.63
CA SER A 76 -14.63 3.07 -8.43
C SER A 76 -16.12 3.17 -8.07
N ARG A 77 -16.75 2.04 -7.68
CA ARG A 77 -18.15 2.06 -7.20
C ARG A 77 -18.31 2.65 -5.80
N ALA A 78 -17.31 2.51 -4.94
CA ALA A 78 -17.36 3.01 -3.56
C ALA A 78 -16.98 4.49 -3.44
N ALA A 79 -16.10 4.98 -4.31
CA ALA A 79 -15.61 6.36 -4.35
C ALA A 79 -16.69 7.34 -4.84
N ALA A 80 -16.63 8.60 -4.40
CA ALA A 80 -17.42 9.68 -5.00
C ALA A 80 -16.89 10.08 -6.38
N TYR A 81 -15.57 9.98 -6.56
CA TYR A 81 -14.88 10.19 -7.83
C TYR A 81 -13.64 9.28 -7.84
N CYS A 82 -13.41 8.58 -8.93
CA CYS A 82 -12.25 7.75 -9.11
C CYS A 82 -11.60 7.99 -10.47
N LEU A 83 -10.29 8.28 -10.47
CA LEU A 83 -9.45 8.25 -11.66
C LEU A 83 -8.54 7.02 -11.55
N GLY A 84 -8.58 6.14 -12.54
CA GLY A 84 -7.68 5.00 -12.63
C GLY A 84 -6.46 5.29 -13.51
N LEU A 85 -5.29 4.75 -13.14
CA LEU A 85 -4.08 4.80 -13.97
C LEU A 85 -3.52 3.42 -14.22
N ASP A 86 -3.03 3.22 -15.45
CA ASP A 86 -2.22 2.05 -15.81
C ASP A 86 -1.31 2.38 -17.00
N ILE A 87 -0.30 1.56 -17.22
CA ILE A 87 0.64 1.69 -18.36
C ILE A 87 0.23 0.86 -19.58
N LEU A 88 -0.69 -0.09 -19.44
CA LEU A 88 -1.10 -1.03 -20.48
C LEU A 88 -2.17 -0.38 -21.38
N ALA A 89 -1.73 0.44 -22.33
CA ALA A 89 -2.59 1.25 -23.19
C ALA A 89 -3.79 0.49 -23.81
N PRO A 90 -3.65 -0.72 -24.39
CA PRO A 90 -4.79 -1.44 -24.98
C PRO A 90 -5.89 -1.76 -23.95
N LEU A 91 -5.51 -2.12 -22.72
CA LEU A 91 -6.47 -2.46 -21.66
C LEU A 91 -7.09 -1.21 -21.03
N VAL A 92 -6.34 -0.10 -20.97
CA VAL A 92 -6.88 1.21 -20.58
C VAL A 92 -7.95 1.68 -21.56
N GLU A 93 -7.72 1.55 -22.87
CA GLU A 93 -8.74 1.89 -23.88
C GLU A 93 -9.98 0.99 -23.79
N GLU A 94 -9.80 -0.30 -23.51
CA GLU A 94 -10.94 -1.19 -23.25
C GLU A 94 -11.76 -0.73 -22.03
N LEU A 95 -11.11 -0.35 -20.91
CA LEU A 95 -11.78 0.17 -19.74
C LEU A 95 -12.52 1.48 -20.01
N ARG A 96 -11.93 2.38 -20.82
CA ARG A 96 -12.62 3.60 -21.30
C ARG A 96 -13.87 3.27 -22.07
N GLY A 97 -13.79 2.31 -22.99
CA GLY A 97 -14.93 1.82 -23.77
C GLY A 97 -16.04 1.24 -22.88
N ARG A 98 -15.70 0.72 -21.69
CA ARG A 98 -16.64 0.24 -20.68
C ARG A 98 -17.17 1.35 -19.74
N GLY A 99 -16.76 2.62 -19.96
CA GLY A 99 -17.22 3.79 -19.20
C GLY A 99 -16.43 4.10 -17.93
N PHE A 100 -15.27 3.46 -17.71
CA PHE A 100 -14.42 3.79 -16.57
C PHE A 100 -13.60 5.06 -16.85
N ASN A 101 -13.42 5.91 -15.83
CA ASN A 101 -12.55 7.08 -15.90
C ASN A 101 -11.10 6.65 -15.64
N VAL A 102 -10.38 6.31 -16.70
CA VAL A 102 -9.01 5.82 -16.63
C VAL A 102 -8.09 6.52 -17.62
N ARG A 103 -6.79 6.66 -17.30
CA ARG A 103 -5.77 7.25 -18.17
C ARG A 103 -4.56 6.31 -18.28
N CYS A 104 -3.95 6.27 -19.45
CA CYS A 104 -2.68 5.59 -19.66
C CYS A 104 -1.55 6.53 -19.23
N VAL A 105 -0.99 6.27 -18.04
CA VAL A 105 0.08 7.09 -17.44
C VAL A 105 1.01 6.19 -16.65
N ASP A 106 2.32 6.41 -16.84
CA ASP A 106 3.35 5.80 -16.00
C ASP A 106 3.44 6.56 -14.66
N ALA A 107 3.04 5.90 -13.58
CA ALA A 107 3.08 6.46 -12.24
C ALA A 107 4.50 6.51 -11.63
N THR A 108 5.55 6.18 -12.38
CA THR A 108 6.95 6.43 -11.99
C THR A 108 7.54 7.68 -12.68
N SER A 109 6.78 8.32 -13.57
CA SER A 109 7.18 9.51 -14.32
C SER A 109 6.93 10.81 -13.55
N ASP A 110 7.33 11.94 -14.17
CA ASP A 110 7.04 13.28 -13.66
C ASP A 110 5.71 13.85 -14.21
N ALA A 111 4.85 13.01 -14.78
CA ALA A 111 3.55 13.44 -15.31
C ALA A 111 2.68 14.09 -14.22
N GLU A 112 2.00 15.16 -14.60
CA GLU A 112 1.05 15.88 -13.74
C GLU A 112 -0.38 15.62 -14.23
N LEU A 113 -1.27 15.25 -13.32
CA LEU A 113 -2.67 14.95 -13.64
C LEU A 113 -3.57 16.17 -13.66
N GLY A 114 -3.11 17.30 -13.10
CA GLY A 114 -3.89 18.53 -12.93
C GLY A 114 -4.94 18.43 -11.80
N GLU A 115 -4.93 17.36 -11.03
CA GLU A 115 -5.90 17.04 -9.98
C GLU A 115 -5.21 16.60 -8.71
N ARG A 116 -5.90 16.74 -7.56
CA ARG A 116 -5.47 16.21 -6.25
C ARG A 116 -6.57 15.34 -5.67
N PHE A 117 -6.13 14.36 -4.87
CA PHE A 117 -7.01 13.30 -4.38
C PHE A 117 -6.90 13.16 -2.86
N GLU A 118 -8.03 12.88 -2.21
CA GLU A 118 -8.07 12.60 -0.77
C GLU A 118 -7.41 11.25 -0.46
N ILE A 119 -7.57 10.29 -1.37
CA ILE A 119 -6.95 8.97 -1.30
C ILE A 119 -6.21 8.70 -2.61
N VAL A 120 -4.95 8.32 -2.52
CA VAL A 120 -4.21 7.66 -3.60
C VAL A 120 -4.03 6.21 -3.17
N PHE A 121 -4.44 5.28 -4.03
CA PHE A 121 -4.32 3.84 -3.79
C PHE A 121 -3.45 3.21 -4.88
N ALA A 122 -2.36 2.56 -4.48
CA ALA A 122 -1.48 1.81 -5.38
C ALA A 122 -1.46 0.36 -4.92
N GLY A 123 -2.28 -0.48 -5.55
CA GLY A 123 -2.46 -1.85 -5.12
C GLY A 123 -1.63 -2.82 -5.94
N ASP A 124 -0.69 -3.50 -5.29
CA ASP A 124 0.18 -4.51 -5.90
C ASP A 124 0.87 -3.96 -7.17
N VAL A 125 1.49 -2.79 -7.03
CA VAL A 125 2.23 -2.07 -8.08
C VAL A 125 3.69 -1.89 -7.69
N ILE A 126 3.96 -1.60 -6.41
CA ILE A 126 5.30 -1.22 -5.94
C ILE A 126 6.34 -2.33 -6.14
N GLU A 127 5.94 -3.58 -6.14
CA GLU A 127 6.78 -4.74 -6.41
C GLU A 127 7.11 -4.95 -7.88
N HIS A 128 6.36 -4.29 -8.79
CA HIS A 128 6.53 -4.41 -10.25
C HIS A 128 7.35 -3.27 -10.86
N VAL A 129 7.63 -2.19 -10.11
CA VAL A 129 8.32 -1.02 -10.65
C VAL A 129 9.82 -1.04 -10.32
N ASP A 130 10.64 -0.63 -11.28
CA ASP A 130 12.10 -0.50 -11.08
C ASP A 130 12.45 0.59 -10.07
N ASN A 131 11.61 1.63 -9.95
CA ASN A 131 11.84 2.76 -9.07
C ASN A 131 10.65 3.03 -8.14
N ALA A 132 10.62 2.31 -7.02
CA ALA A 132 9.61 2.47 -5.97
C ALA A 132 9.57 3.89 -5.37
N VAL A 133 10.72 4.59 -5.30
CA VAL A 133 10.78 5.99 -4.82
C VAL A 133 10.05 6.92 -5.79
N ALA A 134 10.19 6.72 -7.09
CA ALA A 134 9.49 7.52 -8.10
C ALA A 134 7.97 7.32 -8.02
N LEU A 135 7.51 6.06 -7.86
CA LEU A 135 6.09 5.76 -7.65
C LEU A 135 5.52 6.50 -6.42
N LEU A 136 6.20 6.39 -5.27
CA LEU A 136 5.75 7.07 -4.04
C LEU A 136 5.78 8.59 -4.17
N ARG A 137 6.78 9.16 -4.89
CA ARG A 137 6.87 10.60 -5.18
C ARG A 137 5.74 11.06 -6.08
N PHE A 138 5.46 10.32 -7.16
CA PHE A 138 4.31 10.58 -8.03
C PHE A 138 3.01 10.58 -7.21
N ALA A 139 2.76 9.53 -6.45
CA ALA A 139 1.57 9.42 -5.60
C ALA A 139 1.47 10.58 -4.59
N GLY A 140 2.57 10.93 -3.94
CA GLY A 140 2.64 12.05 -2.98
C GLY A 140 2.31 13.41 -3.60
N ARG A 141 2.77 13.68 -4.83
CA ARG A 141 2.45 14.93 -5.55
C ARG A 141 0.95 15.09 -5.83
N HIS A 142 0.23 14.00 -5.98
CA HIS A 142 -1.20 14.01 -6.30
C HIS A 142 -2.11 13.93 -5.07
N LEU A 143 -1.56 13.94 -3.85
CA LEU A 143 -2.36 14.04 -2.63
C LEU A 143 -2.93 15.45 -2.45
N ALA A 144 -4.19 15.53 -2.08
CA ALA A 144 -4.79 16.74 -1.53
C ALA A 144 -4.21 17.01 -0.12
N PRO A 145 -4.27 18.26 0.40
CA PRO A 145 -3.97 18.52 1.80
C PRO A 145 -4.77 17.59 2.71
N GLY A 146 -4.10 16.97 3.69
CA GLY A 146 -4.71 15.96 4.57
C GLY A 146 -4.98 14.60 3.91
N GLY A 147 -4.66 14.41 2.64
CA GLY A 147 -4.84 13.16 1.91
C GLY A 147 -3.93 12.04 2.38
N ARG A 148 -4.28 10.79 2.01
CA ARG A 148 -3.53 9.58 2.36
C ARG A 148 -3.19 8.76 1.12
N LEU A 149 -1.97 8.21 1.12
CA LEU A 149 -1.52 7.22 0.15
C LEU A 149 -1.53 5.84 0.80
N TYR A 150 -2.21 4.89 0.17
CA TYR A 150 -2.21 3.49 0.56
C TYR A 150 -1.54 2.65 -0.52
N VAL A 151 -0.58 1.82 -0.12
CA VAL A 151 0.18 0.94 -1.02
C VAL A 151 0.06 -0.48 -0.53
N THR A 152 -0.50 -1.38 -1.35
CA THR A 152 -0.48 -2.82 -1.03
C THR A 152 0.69 -3.51 -1.72
N THR A 153 1.19 -4.58 -1.09
CA THR A 153 2.23 -5.44 -1.64
C THR A 153 2.26 -6.78 -0.91
N PRO A 154 2.68 -7.89 -1.55
CA PRO A 154 2.80 -9.18 -0.88
C PRO A 154 3.76 -9.16 0.30
N ASN A 155 3.40 -9.89 1.35
CA ASN A 155 4.24 -10.08 2.53
C ASN A 155 5.15 -11.32 2.36
N PRO A 156 6.47 -11.15 2.18
CA PRO A 156 7.40 -12.27 1.99
C PRO A 156 7.52 -13.16 3.23
N PHE A 157 7.20 -12.65 4.43
CA PHE A 157 7.29 -13.37 5.69
C PHE A 157 6.03 -14.19 6.00
N SER A 158 5.03 -14.18 5.11
CA SER A 158 3.76 -14.85 5.34
C SER A 158 3.90 -16.37 5.35
N ARG A 159 2.99 -17.01 6.10
CA ARG A 159 2.87 -18.47 6.16
C ARG A 159 2.77 -19.11 4.78
N LYS A 160 2.14 -18.43 3.80
CA LYS A 160 2.01 -18.91 2.42
C LYS A 160 3.40 -19.15 1.81
N PHE A 161 4.25 -18.13 1.80
CA PHE A 161 5.59 -18.21 1.21
C PHE A 161 6.54 -19.08 2.03
N PHE A 162 6.46 -19.03 3.35
CA PHE A 162 7.25 -19.92 4.20
C PHE A 162 6.94 -21.40 3.97
N ARG A 163 5.67 -21.78 3.80
CA ARG A 163 5.28 -23.15 3.48
C ARG A 163 5.77 -23.58 2.10
N GLN A 164 5.68 -22.70 1.10
CA GLN A 164 6.22 -22.97 -0.22
C GLN A 164 7.72 -23.23 -0.15
N PHE A 165 8.48 -22.34 0.48
CA PHE A 165 9.93 -22.50 0.66
C PHE A 165 10.28 -23.82 1.37
N ARG A 166 9.58 -24.16 2.44
CA ARG A 166 9.82 -25.41 3.16
C ARG A 166 9.53 -26.68 2.33
N ARG A 167 8.54 -26.62 1.45
CA ARG A 167 8.12 -27.76 0.63
C ARG A 167 8.98 -27.92 -0.64
N GLU A 168 9.34 -26.79 -1.27
CA GLU A 168 9.91 -26.74 -2.61
C GLU A 168 11.42 -26.39 -2.60
N GLY A 169 11.95 -25.92 -1.46
CA GLY A 169 13.34 -25.48 -1.33
C GLY A 169 13.61 -24.11 -1.97
N VAL A 170 12.65 -23.59 -2.73
CA VAL A 170 12.70 -22.28 -3.40
C VAL A 170 11.36 -21.57 -3.23
N MET A 171 11.38 -20.24 -3.33
CA MET A 171 10.16 -19.44 -3.34
C MET A 171 9.95 -18.86 -4.73
N VAL A 172 8.82 -19.21 -5.34
CA VAL A 172 8.41 -18.68 -6.65
C VAL A 172 7.21 -17.74 -6.43
N THR A 173 7.34 -16.52 -6.90
CA THR A 173 6.28 -15.50 -6.90
C THR A 173 5.85 -15.18 -8.33
N ASN A 174 5.09 -14.12 -8.56
CA ASN A 174 4.85 -13.64 -9.91
C ASN A 174 6.20 -13.30 -10.56
N LEU A 175 6.37 -13.70 -11.83
CA LEU A 175 7.68 -13.62 -12.48
C LEU A 175 8.10 -12.20 -12.84
N ASP A 176 7.18 -11.25 -12.78
CA ASP A 176 7.38 -9.83 -13.01
C ASP A 176 7.57 -9.02 -11.70
N HIS A 177 7.63 -9.69 -10.53
CA HIS A 177 8.02 -9.04 -9.29
C HIS A 177 9.53 -8.82 -9.25
N VAL A 178 9.95 -7.58 -9.09
CA VAL A 178 11.36 -7.17 -8.99
C VAL A 178 11.78 -6.83 -7.56
N ALA A 179 10.83 -6.69 -6.63
CA ALA A 179 11.12 -6.31 -5.25
C ALA A 179 10.18 -6.95 -4.23
N TRP A 180 10.66 -7.03 -2.98
CA TRP A 180 9.87 -7.28 -1.78
C TRP A 180 9.97 -6.06 -0.88
N ILE A 181 8.85 -5.50 -0.43
CA ILE A 181 8.86 -4.30 0.40
C ILE A 181 8.46 -4.68 1.83
N SER A 182 9.43 -4.72 2.75
CA SER A 182 9.16 -4.88 4.18
C SER A 182 8.77 -3.55 4.83
N PRO A 183 8.17 -3.55 6.04
CA PRO A 183 7.84 -2.31 6.75
C PRO A 183 9.03 -1.37 6.97
N THR A 184 10.23 -1.91 7.21
CA THR A 184 11.47 -1.11 7.30
C THR A 184 11.83 -0.47 5.96
N MET A 185 11.67 -1.20 4.85
CA MET A 185 11.92 -0.66 3.51
C MET A 185 10.88 0.40 3.16
N ALA A 186 9.60 0.20 3.49
CA ALA A 186 8.55 1.19 3.28
C ALA A 186 8.84 2.51 4.01
N LEU A 187 9.34 2.44 5.25
CA LEU A 187 9.77 3.62 6.01
C LEU A 187 10.88 4.39 5.26
N GLU A 188 11.91 3.70 4.78
CA GLU A 188 13.04 4.33 4.08
C GLU A 188 12.64 4.84 2.69
N LEU A 189 11.84 4.09 1.93
CA LEU A 189 11.32 4.51 0.62
C LEU A 189 10.45 5.77 0.75
N GLY A 190 9.58 5.81 1.77
CA GLY A 190 8.76 6.99 2.07
C GLY A 190 9.62 8.23 2.35
N ARG A 191 10.65 8.10 3.21
CA ARG A 191 11.60 9.17 3.52
C ARG A 191 12.27 9.71 2.25
N ARG A 192 12.76 8.83 1.37
CA ARG A 192 13.41 9.22 0.08
C ARG A 192 12.43 9.86 -0.89
N ALA A 193 11.17 9.46 -0.87
CA ALA A 193 10.14 10.00 -1.74
C ALA A 193 9.55 11.33 -1.25
N GLY A 194 9.82 11.72 0.00
CA GLY A 194 9.21 12.89 0.63
C GLY A 194 7.79 12.65 1.10
N VAL A 195 7.40 11.39 1.32
CA VAL A 195 6.15 10.99 2.00
C VAL A 195 6.48 10.27 3.30
N GLN A 196 5.58 10.31 4.25
CA GLN A 196 5.83 9.83 5.59
C GLN A 196 4.98 8.59 5.89
N LEU A 197 5.63 7.46 6.19
CA LEU A 197 4.91 6.28 6.68
C LEU A 197 4.28 6.60 8.04
N GLU A 198 2.96 6.41 8.16
CA GLU A 198 2.22 6.61 9.42
C GLU A 198 1.85 5.30 10.09
N ALA A 199 1.45 4.33 9.28
CA ALA A 199 1.05 3.01 9.74
C ALA A 199 1.28 1.95 8.67
N TYR A 200 1.25 0.70 9.07
CA TYR A 200 1.02 -0.40 8.16
C TYR A 200 -0.06 -1.32 8.69
N HIS A 201 -0.89 -1.79 7.78
CA HIS A 201 -2.10 -2.54 8.10
C HIS A 201 -1.97 -3.97 7.64
N LEU A 202 -2.48 -4.88 8.44
CA LEU A 202 -2.59 -6.30 8.18
C LEU A 202 -4.08 -6.64 8.19
N ALA A 203 -4.68 -6.80 7.02
CA ALA A 203 -6.06 -7.23 6.89
C ALA A 203 -6.11 -8.76 6.72
N LYS A 204 -7.22 -9.39 7.14
CA LYS A 204 -7.34 -10.84 7.01
C LYS A 204 -7.29 -11.26 5.54
N PRO A 205 -6.68 -12.41 5.22
CA PRO A 205 -6.46 -12.82 3.83
C PRO A 205 -7.75 -13.14 3.06
N TYR A 206 -8.86 -13.42 3.75
CA TYR A 206 -10.17 -13.69 3.14
C TYR A 206 -11.31 -13.51 4.14
N ALA A 207 -12.51 -13.21 3.65
CA ALA A 207 -13.67 -12.87 4.46
C ALA A 207 -14.09 -13.94 5.49
N GLY A 208 -13.91 -15.23 5.18
CA GLY A 208 -14.29 -16.37 6.05
C GLY A 208 -13.29 -16.77 7.12
N MET A 209 -12.18 -16.03 7.31
CA MET A 209 -11.15 -16.42 8.28
C MET A 209 -11.65 -16.42 9.72
N ASN A 210 -11.42 -17.53 10.45
CA ASN A 210 -11.80 -17.64 11.86
C ASN A 210 -10.88 -16.82 12.76
N ARG A 211 -11.44 -15.80 13.43
CA ARG A 211 -10.73 -14.86 14.31
C ARG A 211 -10.09 -15.54 15.53
N ALA A 212 -10.78 -16.50 16.13
CA ALA A 212 -10.30 -17.19 17.33
C ALA A 212 -9.06 -18.03 17.02
N LEU A 213 -9.09 -18.76 15.90
CA LEU A 213 -7.95 -19.55 15.44
C LEU A 213 -6.73 -18.65 15.13
N HIS A 214 -6.94 -17.50 14.48
CA HIS A 214 -5.85 -16.55 14.22
C HIS A 214 -5.25 -15.97 15.49
N ARG A 215 -6.06 -15.56 16.46
CA ARG A 215 -5.57 -15.08 17.77
C ARG A 215 -4.76 -16.17 18.49
N PHE A 216 -5.19 -17.41 18.44
CA PHE A 216 -4.46 -18.53 19.03
C PHE A 216 -3.11 -18.74 18.33
N LEU A 217 -3.06 -18.75 17.01
CA LEU A 217 -1.84 -18.93 16.24
C LEU A 217 -0.82 -17.80 16.47
N TRP A 218 -1.26 -16.56 16.74
CA TRP A 218 -0.38 -15.43 17.03
C TRP A 218 0.35 -15.52 18.35
N ARG A 219 -0.11 -16.35 19.27
CA ARG A 219 0.62 -16.60 20.53
C ARG A 219 1.95 -17.32 20.29
N PHE A 220 2.11 -17.97 19.14
CA PHE A 220 3.25 -18.79 18.78
C PHE A 220 4.07 -18.28 17.59
N SER A 221 3.64 -17.18 16.97
CA SER A 221 4.33 -16.59 15.82
C SER A 221 4.13 -15.06 15.77
N ALA A 222 4.99 -14.37 15.01
CA ALA A 222 4.78 -12.96 14.72
C ALA A 222 3.43 -12.75 14.00
N ALA A 223 2.72 -11.68 14.36
CA ALA A 223 1.43 -11.38 13.74
C ALA A 223 1.52 -11.32 12.20
N GLU A 224 2.59 -10.74 11.67
CA GLU A 224 2.85 -10.61 10.23
C GLU A 224 2.87 -11.96 9.49
N TYR A 225 3.29 -13.03 10.16
CA TYR A 225 3.30 -14.38 9.59
C TYR A 225 1.92 -14.88 9.15
N ALA A 226 0.85 -14.40 9.77
CA ALA A 226 -0.52 -14.81 9.49
C ALA A 226 -1.15 -14.11 8.28
N PHE A 227 -0.54 -13.01 7.80
CA PHE A 227 -1.12 -12.15 6.77
C PHE A 227 -0.30 -12.19 5.48
N PRO A 228 -0.93 -12.41 4.31
CA PRO A 228 -0.22 -12.55 3.04
C PRO A 228 0.22 -11.21 2.43
N GLU A 229 -0.32 -10.09 2.89
CA GLU A 229 -0.13 -8.77 2.31
C GLU A 229 0.11 -7.72 3.39
N PHE A 230 0.89 -6.69 3.04
CA PHE A 230 1.00 -5.42 3.75
C PHE A 230 0.17 -4.36 3.05
N VAL A 231 -0.42 -3.45 3.81
CA VAL A 231 -0.97 -2.19 3.32
C VAL A 231 -0.25 -1.05 4.04
N TYR A 232 0.58 -0.31 3.35
CA TYR A 232 1.31 0.83 3.90
C TYR A 232 0.48 2.09 3.76
N GLU A 233 0.36 2.86 4.84
CA GLU A 233 -0.30 4.17 4.88
C GLU A 233 0.74 5.27 4.99
N PHE A 234 0.74 6.18 4.00
CA PHE A 234 1.60 7.34 3.99
C PHE A 234 0.78 8.63 3.96
N ARG A 235 1.35 9.71 4.48
CA ARG A 235 0.87 11.07 4.26
C ARG A 235 1.85 11.90 3.46
N GLY A 236 1.36 12.99 2.84
CA GLY A 236 2.16 13.90 2.05
C GLY A 236 3.06 14.80 2.91
N ALA A 237 4.16 15.29 2.31
CA ALA A 237 5.11 16.18 2.99
C ALA A 237 4.50 17.52 3.40
N ALA A 238 3.51 18.04 2.66
CA ALA A 238 2.86 19.32 2.98
C ALA A 238 2.19 19.31 4.36
N ASP A 239 1.68 18.15 4.79
CA ASP A 239 1.04 17.98 6.10
C ASP A 239 2.05 17.87 7.27
N ILE A 240 3.34 17.78 6.95
CA ILE A 240 4.42 17.65 7.95
C ILE A 240 4.80 19.02 8.53
N LEU A 241 4.57 20.10 7.78
CA LEU A 241 4.97 21.46 8.12
C LEU A 241 3.96 22.21 8.98
N GLU A 242 2.72 21.73 9.11
CA GLU A 242 1.73 22.26 10.03
C GLU A 242 1.52 21.29 11.21
N PRO A 243 2.06 21.56 12.41
CA PRO A 243 1.62 20.86 13.59
C PRO A 243 0.13 21.17 13.78
N SER A 244 -0.70 20.13 13.86
CA SER A 244 -2.13 20.25 14.16
C SER A 244 -2.33 21.23 15.32
N ALA A 245 -3.00 22.35 15.05
CA ALA A 245 -3.41 23.27 16.09
C ALA A 245 -4.26 22.50 17.13
N PRO A 246 -4.03 22.67 18.43
CA PRO A 246 -4.83 22.00 19.44
C PRO A 246 -6.28 22.42 19.28
N SER A 247 -7.17 21.46 19.13
CA SER A 247 -8.62 21.68 19.17
C SER A 247 -9.00 22.37 20.48
N ARG A 248 -9.54 23.58 20.37
CA ARG A 248 -10.14 24.31 21.50
C ARG A 248 -11.43 23.66 21.94
#